data_459635068836e701000e8c877e0559a7
#
_entry.id   459635068836e701000e8c877e0559a7
#
_cell.length_a   1.000
_cell.length_b   1.000
_cell.length_c   1.000
_cell.angle_alpha   90.00
_cell.angle_beta   90.00
_cell.angle_gamma   90.00
#
_symmetry.space_group_name_H-M   'P 1'
#
loop_
_entity.id
_entity.type
_entity.pdbx_description
1 polymer ?
#
loop_
_entity_poly.entity_id
_entity_poly.type
_entity_poly.pdbx_seq_one_letter_code
_entity_poly.pdbx_strand_id
1 'polypeptide(L)'
;TGKAEDIFFDAQENWKLAWSSSPSDEALASAVRQFRNRCHFVIALSELWGQMDITNACTKLSECAEIGLQGVVNYLTNSQTAPDPAARTSWVILGLGKLGAKELNYSSDIDLIVLHQFSPDSTAATTDKQSEYFISLTRRLAKILSEDTKDGFGWRVDFRLRPDPGATPLSLSFSAAVSYYESTARSWERAAFIRARPVAGNLALGEQFLASISAFIWRRNFDYTV
;
A
#
# COMPACT_ATOMS: atom_id res chain seq x y z
N THR A 1 -4.09 29.01 8.12
CA THR A 1 -4.39 27.91 7.20
C THR A 1 -3.38 27.89 6.05
N GLY A 2 -3.10 28.98 5.33
CA GLY A 2 -2.19 29.00 4.18
C GLY A 2 -0.79 28.41 4.45
N LYS A 3 -0.15 28.78 5.56
CA LYS A 3 1.22 28.30 5.85
C LYS A 3 1.35 26.78 6.07
N ALA A 4 0.37 26.12 6.65
CA ALA A 4 0.41 24.66 6.85
C ALA A 4 0.21 23.91 5.53
N GLU A 5 -0.68 24.39 4.68
CA GLU A 5 -0.91 23.85 3.34
C GLU A 5 0.32 24.03 2.45
N ASP A 6 0.99 25.18 2.52
CA ASP A 6 2.23 25.45 1.79
C ASP A 6 3.35 24.47 2.22
N ILE A 7 3.53 24.23 3.53
CA ILE A 7 4.53 23.28 4.04
C ILE A 7 4.21 21.86 3.62
N PHE A 8 2.93 21.48 3.60
CA PHE A 8 2.50 20.15 3.14
C PHE A 8 2.77 19.98 1.64
N PHE A 9 2.47 21.00 0.85
CA PHE A 9 2.76 21.02 -0.58
C PHE A 9 4.27 20.92 -0.84
N ASP A 10 5.09 21.70 -0.16
CA ASP A 10 6.55 21.64 -0.26
C ASP A 10 7.11 20.25 0.13
N ALA A 11 6.52 19.62 1.15
CA ALA A 11 6.91 18.28 1.54
C ALA A 11 6.62 17.26 0.43
N GLN A 12 5.50 17.36 -0.27
CA GLN A 12 5.14 16.50 -1.40
C GLN A 12 6.06 16.70 -2.60
N GLU A 13 6.36 17.93 -2.97
CA GLU A 13 7.28 18.24 -4.08
C GLU A 13 8.70 17.74 -3.78
N ASN A 14 9.20 17.95 -2.56
CA ASN A 14 10.49 17.42 -2.13
C ASN A 14 10.50 15.88 -2.14
N TRP A 15 9.41 15.24 -1.74
CA TRP A 15 9.27 13.78 -1.82
C TRP A 15 9.29 13.29 -3.26
N LYS A 16 8.59 13.98 -4.16
CA LYS A 16 8.57 13.66 -5.59
C LYS A 16 9.97 13.73 -6.20
N LEU A 17 10.74 14.76 -5.90
CA LEU A 17 12.13 14.87 -6.31
C LEU A 17 12.99 13.74 -5.71
N ALA A 18 12.80 13.42 -4.42
CA ALA A 18 13.57 12.42 -3.73
C ALA A 18 13.40 11.02 -4.34
N TRP A 19 12.16 10.54 -4.55
CA TRP A 19 11.96 9.20 -5.10
C TRP A 19 12.34 9.10 -6.59
N SER A 20 12.22 10.18 -7.36
CA SER A 20 12.57 10.18 -8.80
C SER A 20 14.07 10.20 -9.06
N SER A 21 14.89 10.67 -8.11
CA SER A 21 16.34 10.79 -8.23
C SER A 21 17.14 9.99 -7.23
N SER A 22 16.49 9.14 -6.42
CA SER A 22 17.17 8.39 -5.36
C SER A 22 18.18 7.39 -5.94
N PRO A 23 19.43 7.41 -5.47
CA PRO A 23 20.49 6.54 -5.99
C PRO A 23 20.42 5.11 -5.43
N SER A 24 19.74 4.89 -4.31
CA SER A 24 19.67 3.60 -3.64
C SER A 24 18.43 3.47 -2.74
N ASP A 25 18.11 2.23 -2.32
CA ASP A 25 17.03 1.93 -1.39
C ASP A 25 17.25 2.61 -0.03
N GLU A 26 18.49 2.71 0.44
CA GLU A 26 18.84 3.36 1.71
C GLU A 26 18.60 4.88 1.66
N ALA A 27 18.97 5.52 0.53
CA ALA A 27 18.72 6.93 0.32
C ALA A 27 17.20 7.22 0.27
N LEU A 28 16.43 6.37 -0.42
CA LEU A 28 14.98 6.46 -0.46
C LEU A 28 14.36 6.22 0.93
N ALA A 29 14.87 5.25 1.67
CA ALA A 29 14.41 4.97 3.02
C ALA A 29 14.62 6.17 3.97
N SER A 30 15.72 6.89 3.87
CA SER A 30 15.91 8.15 4.60
C SER A 30 14.92 9.24 4.13
N ALA A 31 14.75 9.39 2.82
CA ALA A 31 13.86 10.41 2.26
C ALA A 31 12.38 10.20 2.65
N VAL A 32 11.90 8.94 2.66
CA VAL A 32 10.50 8.64 3.06
C VAL A 32 10.26 8.95 4.53
N ARG A 33 11.26 8.78 5.40
CA ARG A 33 11.15 9.16 6.82
C ARG A 33 11.09 10.66 7.00
N GLN A 34 11.93 11.40 6.28
CA GLN A 34 11.90 12.87 6.30
C GLN A 34 10.56 13.40 5.80
N PHE A 35 10.03 12.84 4.72
CA PHE A 35 8.71 13.17 4.20
C PHE A 35 7.62 12.92 5.26
N ARG A 36 7.55 11.69 5.82
CA ARG A 36 6.59 11.35 6.87
C ARG A 36 6.71 12.29 8.07
N ASN A 37 7.91 12.50 8.57
CA ASN A 37 8.13 13.31 9.77
C ASN A 37 7.69 14.78 9.56
N ARG A 38 7.94 15.34 8.38
CA ARG A 38 7.45 16.69 8.03
C ARG A 38 5.92 16.74 8.00
N CYS A 39 5.27 15.78 7.31
CA CYS A 39 3.80 15.72 7.27
C CYS A 39 3.20 15.57 8.67
N HIS A 40 3.71 14.62 9.46
CA HIS A 40 3.23 14.37 10.82
C HIS A 40 3.40 15.59 11.72
N PHE A 41 4.53 16.31 11.61
CA PHE A 41 4.78 17.52 12.38
C PHE A 41 3.77 18.63 12.05
N VAL A 42 3.51 18.87 10.76
CA VAL A 42 2.55 19.92 10.33
C VAL A 42 1.13 19.57 10.76
N ILE A 43 0.73 18.29 10.61
CA ILE A 43 -0.60 17.83 11.03
C ILE A 43 -0.76 18.00 12.55
N ALA A 44 0.23 17.56 13.35
CA ALA A 44 0.19 17.66 14.80
C ALA A 44 0.12 19.13 15.27
N LEU A 45 0.89 20.04 14.67
CA LEU A 45 0.80 21.46 15.01
C LEU A 45 -0.57 22.04 14.66
N SER A 46 -1.15 21.65 13.52
CA SER A 46 -2.48 22.12 13.11
C SER A 46 -3.59 21.64 14.06
N GLU A 47 -3.47 20.43 14.60
CA GLU A 47 -4.38 19.93 15.65
C GLU A 47 -4.20 20.71 16.96
N LEU A 48 -2.95 20.88 17.42
CA LEU A 48 -2.65 21.58 18.67
C LEU A 48 -3.11 23.05 18.67
N TRP A 49 -3.09 23.70 17.52
CA TRP A 49 -3.60 25.06 17.36
C TRP A 49 -5.10 25.15 17.06
N GLY A 50 -5.80 24.00 17.07
CA GLY A 50 -7.24 23.95 16.79
C GLY A 50 -7.62 24.31 15.35
N GLN A 51 -6.67 24.25 14.42
CA GLN A 51 -6.91 24.50 12.99
C GLN A 51 -7.37 23.26 12.23
N MET A 52 -7.21 22.08 12.82
CA MET A 52 -7.59 20.78 12.25
C MET A 52 -8.24 19.93 13.33
N ASP A 53 -9.38 19.34 13.04
CA ASP A 53 -10.01 18.34 13.90
C ASP A 53 -9.40 16.96 13.69
N ILE A 54 -9.69 16.03 14.60
CA ILE A 54 -9.12 14.67 14.59
C ILE A 54 -9.49 13.89 13.33
N THR A 55 -10.68 14.09 12.76
CA THR A 55 -11.12 13.39 11.55
C THR A 55 -10.30 13.83 10.34
N ASN A 56 -10.10 15.13 10.21
CA ASN A 56 -9.26 15.68 9.16
C ASN A 56 -7.79 15.29 9.35
N ALA A 57 -7.28 15.27 10.58
CA ALA A 57 -5.93 14.80 10.87
C ALA A 57 -5.73 13.33 10.46
N CYS A 58 -6.64 12.43 10.82
CA CYS A 58 -6.57 11.02 10.41
C CYS A 58 -6.63 10.87 8.88
N THR A 59 -7.46 11.66 8.20
CA THR A 59 -7.52 11.69 6.73
C THR A 59 -6.17 12.13 6.14
N LYS A 60 -5.58 13.22 6.66
CA LYS A 60 -4.28 13.73 6.21
C LYS A 60 -3.12 12.76 6.49
N LEU A 61 -3.13 12.08 7.63
CA LEU A 61 -2.15 11.02 7.95
C LEU A 61 -2.26 9.86 6.95
N SER A 62 -3.48 9.48 6.57
CA SER A 62 -3.70 8.44 5.57
C SER A 62 -3.24 8.87 4.18
N GLU A 63 -3.55 10.09 3.75
CA GLU A 63 -3.07 10.66 2.50
C GLU A 63 -1.54 10.72 2.44
N CYS A 64 -0.90 11.08 3.55
CA CYS A 64 0.56 11.08 3.67
C CYS A 64 1.14 9.67 3.44
N ALA A 65 0.53 8.64 4.05
CA ALA A 65 0.96 7.25 3.85
C ALA A 65 0.77 6.79 2.39
N GLU A 66 -0.33 7.15 1.75
CA GLU A 66 -0.61 6.83 0.35
C GLU A 66 0.41 7.48 -0.61
N ILE A 67 0.70 8.77 -0.40
CA ILE A 67 1.71 9.50 -1.18
C ILE A 67 3.10 8.88 -0.98
N GLY A 68 3.44 8.52 0.26
CA GLY A 68 4.67 7.82 0.58
C GLY A 68 4.77 6.47 -0.12
N LEU A 69 3.72 5.64 -0.03
CA LEU A 69 3.62 4.34 -0.71
C LEU A 69 3.75 4.49 -2.23
N GLN A 70 3.00 5.40 -2.84
CA GLN A 70 3.03 5.61 -4.30
C GLN A 70 4.42 6.03 -4.79
N GLY A 71 5.14 6.88 -4.03
CA GLY A 71 6.51 7.27 -4.38
C GLY A 71 7.48 6.08 -4.32
N VAL A 72 7.39 5.22 -3.30
CA VAL A 72 8.18 3.99 -3.21
C VAL A 72 7.84 3.04 -4.36
N VAL A 73 6.57 2.87 -4.70
CA VAL A 73 6.13 2.06 -5.85
C VAL A 73 6.75 2.58 -7.15
N ASN A 74 6.67 3.88 -7.40
CA ASN A 74 7.23 4.50 -8.60
C ASN A 74 8.75 4.30 -8.70
N TYR A 75 9.48 4.49 -7.58
CA TYR A 75 10.91 4.22 -7.53
C TYR A 75 11.24 2.77 -7.85
N LEU A 76 10.56 1.83 -7.22
CA LEU A 76 10.82 0.39 -7.37
C LEU A 76 10.55 -0.09 -8.80
N THR A 77 9.46 0.35 -9.41
CA THR A 77 9.12 -0.01 -10.80
C THR A 77 10.07 0.59 -11.83
N ASN A 78 10.69 1.72 -11.51
CA ASN A 78 11.69 2.36 -12.38
C ASN A 78 13.11 1.82 -12.18
N SER A 79 13.45 1.42 -10.94
CA SER A 79 14.81 0.99 -10.56
C SER A 79 15.11 -0.47 -10.88
N GLN A 80 14.11 -1.32 -11.07
CA GLN A 80 14.28 -2.74 -11.38
C GLN A 80 13.81 -3.08 -12.78
N THR A 81 14.63 -3.85 -13.50
CA THR A 81 14.25 -4.34 -14.83
C THR A 81 13.09 -5.32 -14.72
N ALA A 82 11.94 -4.92 -15.26
CA ALA A 82 10.77 -5.79 -15.32
C ALA A 82 10.99 -6.89 -16.36
N PRO A 83 10.51 -8.13 -16.10
CA PRO A 83 10.61 -9.24 -17.05
C PRO A 83 9.79 -8.98 -18.33
N ASP A 84 8.82 -8.08 -18.24
CA ASP A 84 7.95 -7.62 -19.31
C ASP A 84 7.63 -6.14 -19.05
N PRO A 85 7.64 -5.25 -20.05
CA PRO A 85 7.25 -3.84 -19.88
C PRO A 85 5.87 -3.65 -19.26
N ALA A 86 4.88 -4.51 -19.58
CA ALA A 86 3.55 -4.48 -18.99
C ALA A 86 3.54 -4.77 -17.47
N ALA A 87 4.51 -5.54 -16.97
CA ALA A 87 4.62 -5.84 -15.54
C ALA A 87 4.82 -4.58 -14.69
N ARG A 88 5.39 -3.49 -15.21
CA ARG A 88 5.58 -2.23 -14.48
C ARG A 88 4.29 -1.62 -13.98
N THR A 89 3.19 -1.83 -14.69
CA THR A 89 1.86 -1.28 -14.35
C THR A 89 0.89 -2.34 -13.87
N SER A 90 1.35 -3.57 -13.66
CA SER A 90 0.50 -4.73 -13.38
C SER A 90 0.47 -5.12 -11.91
N TRP A 91 0.79 -4.21 -10.98
CA TRP A 91 0.64 -4.47 -9.55
C TRP A 91 -0.05 -3.32 -8.83
N VAL A 92 -0.72 -3.67 -7.74
CA VAL A 92 -1.50 -2.75 -6.91
C VAL A 92 -1.33 -3.10 -5.45
N ILE A 93 -1.36 -2.08 -4.61
CA ILE A 93 -1.39 -2.20 -3.15
C ILE A 93 -2.77 -1.78 -2.68
N LEU A 94 -3.42 -2.68 -1.95
CA LEU A 94 -4.67 -2.41 -1.24
C LEU A 94 -4.33 -2.04 0.20
N GLY A 95 -4.88 -0.93 0.68
CA GLY A 95 -4.88 -0.56 2.09
C GLY A 95 -6.14 -1.08 2.76
N LEU A 96 -5.97 -1.72 3.92
CA LEU A 96 -7.04 -2.26 4.74
C LEU A 96 -7.07 -1.53 6.10
N GLY A 97 -7.92 -1.96 6.99
CA GLY A 97 -7.99 -1.42 8.35
C GLY A 97 -8.12 0.11 8.38
N LYS A 98 -7.32 0.75 9.20
CA LYS A 98 -7.34 2.22 9.37
C LYS A 98 -6.88 2.97 8.10
N LEU A 99 -5.89 2.43 7.37
CA LEU A 99 -5.46 3.05 6.12
C LEU A 99 -6.57 2.99 5.08
N GLY A 100 -7.21 1.85 4.91
CA GLY A 100 -8.34 1.68 4.00
C GLY A 100 -9.51 2.61 4.34
N ALA A 101 -9.78 2.81 5.63
CA ALA A 101 -10.83 3.68 6.14
C ALA A 101 -10.50 5.19 6.09
N LYS A 102 -9.26 5.59 5.79
CA LYS A 102 -8.73 6.95 5.99
C LYS A 102 -8.77 7.41 7.46
N GLU A 103 -8.58 6.46 8.38
CA GLU A 103 -8.62 6.67 9.83
C GLU A 103 -7.24 6.39 10.48
N LEU A 104 -6.15 6.57 9.73
CA LEU A 104 -4.80 6.33 10.23
C LEU A 104 -4.47 7.31 11.36
N ASN A 105 -3.82 6.84 12.42
CA ASN A 105 -3.27 7.71 13.45
C ASN A 105 -1.73 7.74 13.38
N TYR A 106 -1.09 8.59 14.20
CA TYR A 106 0.37 8.83 14.17
C TYR A 106 1.21 7.56 14.37
N SER A 107 0.70 6.57 15.09
CA SER A 107 1.43 5.34 15.45
C SER A 107 0.80 4.06 14.89
N SER A 108 -0.13 4.18 13.96
CA SER A 108 -0.74 3.01 13.31
C SER A 108 0.24 2.28 12.42
N ASP A 109 0.13 0.95 12.41
CA ASP A 109 0.64 0.14 11.32
C ASP A 109 -0.24 0.35 10.08
N ILE A 110 0.29 0.06 8.92
CA ILE A 110 -0.46 0.05 7.66
C ILE A 110 -0.68 -1.39 7.22
N ASP A 111 -1.95 -1.80 7.19
CA ASP A 111 -2.37 -3.14 6.75
C ASP A 111 -2.44 -3.17 5.23
N LEU A 112 -1.65 -4.02 4.58
CA LEU A 112 -1.53 -4.05 3.13
C LEU A 112 -1.75 -5.45 2.55
N ILE A 113 -2.42 -5.51 1.41
CA ILE A 113 -2.43 -6.65 0.50
C ILE A 113 -1.84 -6.19 -0.84
N VAL A 114 -0.89 -6.97 -1.37
CA VAL A 114 -0.25 -6.67 -2.65
C VAL A 114 -0.67 -7.70 -3.68
N LEU A 115 -1.22 -7.20 -4.77
CA LEU A 115 -1.68 -8.03 -5.88
C LEU A 115 -0.95 -7.64 -7.17
N HIS A 116 -0.79 -8.63 -8.05
CA HIS A 116 -0.27 -8.41 -9.40
C HIS A 116 -1.09 -9.18 -10.43
N GLN A 117 -1.05 -8.69 -11.65
CA GLN A 117 -1.69 -9.34 -12.79
C GLN A 117 -0.62 -9.77 -13.78
N PHE A 118 -0.74 -10.98 -14.30
CA PHE A 118 0.11 -11.47 -15.37
C PHE A 118 -0.32 -10.87 -16.70
N SER A 119 0.64 -10.68 -17.61
CA SER A 119 0.32 -10.30 -18.99
C SER A 119 -0.51 -11.40 -19.67
N PRO A 120 -1.50 -11.04 -20.51
CA PRO A 120 -2.37 -12.02 -21.17
C PRO A 120 -1.63 -13.11 -21.95
N ASP A 121 -0.48 -12.76 -22.54
CA ASP A 121 0.35 -13.66 -23.35
C ASP A 121 1.42 -14.41 -22.55
N SER A 122 1.33 -14.41 -21.22
CA SER A 122 2.33 -15.04 -20.35
C SER A 122 2.26 -16.55 -20.44
N THR A 123 3.40 -17.19 -20.67
CA THR A 123 3.59 -18.64 -20.55
C THR A 123 3.88 -19.00 -19.07
N ALA A 124 3.80 -20.29 -18.71
CA ALA A 124 4.13 -20.73 -17.34
C ALA A 124 5.52 -20.26 -16.88
N ALA A 125 6.53 -20.36 -17.75
CA ALA A 125 7.89 -19.90 -17.41
C ALA A 125 8.00 -18.38 -17.23
N THR A 126 7.15 -17.60 -17.91
CA THR A 126 7.10 -16.13 -17.74
C THR A 126 6.31 -15.73 -16.49
N THR A 127 5.25 -16.47 -16.12
CA THR A 127 4.49 -16.22 -14.89
C THR A 127 5.34 -16.42 -13.64
N ASP A 128 6.21 -17.45 -13.61
CA ASP A 128 7.12 -17.67 -12.49
C ASP A 128 8.08 -16.48 -12.31
N LYS A 129 8.70 -16.02 -13.40
CA LYS A 129 9.59 -14.84 -13.37
C LYS A 129 8.87 -13.55 -12.97
N GLN A 130 7.63 -13.35 -13.44
CA GLN A 130 6.81 -12.21 -13.04
C GLN A 130 6.45 -12.29 -11.56
N SER A 131 6.10 -13.47 -11.04
CA SER A 131 5.83 -13.68 -9.61
C SER A 131 7.04 -13.36 -8.74
N GLU A 132 8.22 -13.87 -9.09
CA GLU A 132 9.47 -13.57 -8.40
C GLU A 132 9.77 -12.05 -8.40
N TYR A 133 9.56 -11.39 -9.53
CA TYR A 133 9.71 -9.95 -9.66
C TYR A 133 8.82 -9.19 -8.68
N PHE A 134 7.50 -9.46 -8.65
CA PHE A 134 6.57 -8.77 -7.75
C PHE A 134 6.82 -9.09 -6.27
N ILE A 135 7.21 -10.32 -5.94
CA ILE A 135 7.62 -10.69 -4.58
C ILE A 135 8.87 -9.92 -4.16
N SER A 136 9.85 -9.77 -5.07
CA SER A 136 11.06 -9.00 -4.83
C SER A 136 10.73 -7.51 -4.59
N LEU A 137 9.89 -6.91 -5.44
CA LEU A 137 9.43 -5.52 -5.26
C LEU A 137 8.74 -5.34 -3.90
N THR A 138 7.86 -6.28 -3.52
CA THR A 138 7.12 -6.19 -2.25
C THR A 138 8.04 -6.32 -1.04
N ARG A 139 9.07 -7.18 -1.10
CA ARG A 139 10.08 -7.28 -0.03
C ARG A 139 10.89 -5.98 0.11
N ARG A 140 11.31 -5.39 -1.01
CA ARG A 140 12.03 -4.11 -1.01
C ARG A 140 11.16 -2.98 -0.49
N LEU A 141 9.89 -2.91 -0.89
CA LEU A 141 8.91 -1.95 -0.37
C LEU A 141 8.79 -2.06 1.14
N ALA A 142 8.60 -3.28 1.67
CA ALA A 142 8.53 -3.51 3.11
C ALA A 142 9.80 -3.05 3.84
N LYS A 143 10.98 -3.37 3.30
CA LYS A 143 12.26 -2.96 3.87
C LYS A 143 12.40 -1.43 3.88
N ILE A 144 12.18 -0.76 2.75
CA ILE A 144 12.27 0.71 2.63
C ILE A 144 11.36 1.41 3.63
N LEU A 145 10.14 0.91 3.85
CA LEU A 145 9.17 1.54 4.74
C LEU A 145 9.39 1.23 6.22
N SER A 146 9.68 -0.06 6.57
CA SER A 146 9.62 -0.54 7.95
C SER A 146 10.98 -0.64 8.64
N GLU A 147 12.10 -0.67 7.90
CA GLU A 147 13.42 -0.80 8.50
C GLU A 147 13.69 0.37 9.44
N ASP A 148 14.13 0.07 10.66
CA ASP A 148 14.49 1.09 11.63
C ASP A 148 15.90 1.63 11.33
N THR A 149 16.00 2.94 11.23
CA THR A 149 17.23 3.66 10.94
C THR A 149 17.48 4.75 11.99
N LYS A 150 18.60 5.46 11.89
CA LYS A 150 18.86 6.64 12.74
C LYS A 150 17.76 7.71 12.67
N ASP A 151 16.99 7.74 11.57
CA ASP A 151 15.87 8.68 11.35
C ASP A 151 14.50 8.05 11.75
N GLY A 152 14.52 6.88 12.41
CA GLY A 152 13.37 6.06 12.74
C GLY A 152 12.88 5.21 11.56
N PHE A 153 11.59 4.91 11.51
CA PHE A 153 10.94 4.14 10.44
C PHE A 153 9.99 5.04 9.62
N GLY A 154 9.68 4.64 8.40
CA GLY A 154 8.63 5.26 7.58
C GLY A 154 7.26 4.87 8.13
N TRP A 155 6.74 3.73 7.69
CA TRP A 155 5.52 3.11 8.23
C TRP A 155 5.79 1.64 8.51
N ARG A 156 5.30 1.13 9.66
CA ARG A 156 5.31 -0.30 9.93
C ARG A 156 4.27 -0.97 9.05
N VAL A 157 4.72 -1.89 8.20
CA VAL A 157 3.87 -2.58 7.23
C VAL A 157 3.42 -3.93 7.78
N ASP A 158 2.12 -4.19 7.71
CA ASP A 158 1.54 -5.48 8.08
C ASP A 158 0.89 -6.16 6.87
N PHE A 159 1.36 -7.35 6.53
CA PHE A 159 0.82 -8.17 5.44
C PHE A 159 -0.02 -9.36 5.94
N ARG A 160 -0.34 -9.44 7.23
CA ARG A 160 -1.03 -10.61 7.82
C ARG A 160 -2.48 -10.77 7.36
N LEU A 161 -3.08 -9.73 6.78
CA LEU A 161 -4.43 -9.80 6.22
C LEU A 161 -4.49 -10.37 4.80
N ARG A 162 -3.35 -10.75 4.20
CA ARG A 162 -3.35 -11.43 2.90
C ARG A 162 -3.87 -12.87 3.02
N PRO A 163 -4.38 -13.49 1.94
CA PRO A 163 -4.79 -14.90 1.92
C PRO A 163 -3.73 -15.82 2.49
N ASP A 164 -4.08 -16.63 3.47
CA ASP A 164 -3.21 -17.63 4.13
C ASP A 164 -1.76 -17.15 4.32
N PRO A 165 -1.48 -16.24 5.27
CA PRO A 165 -0.15 -15.64 5.43
C PRO A 165 0.98 -16.63 5.70
N GLY A 166 0.65 -17.83 6.17
CA GLY A 166 1.62 -18.88 6.44
C GLY A 166 2.09 -19.63 5.20
N ALA A 167 1.28 -19.66 4.13
CA ALA A 167 1.53 -20.47 2.94
C ALA A 167 1.70 -19.64 1.65
N THR A 168 1.24 -18.39 1.64
CA THR A 168 1.26 -17.56 0.42
C THR A 168 2.41 -16.55 0.41
N PRO A 169 2.91 -16.19 -0.78
CA PRO A 169 3.92 -15.15 -0.92
C PRO A 169 3.38 -13.76 -0.57
N LEU A 170 4.27 -12.76 -0.43
CA LEU A 170 3.90 -11.38 -0.09
C LEU A 170 3.09 -10.66 -1.18
N SER A 171 3.25 -11.06 -2.45
CA SER A 171 2.45 -10.58 -3.56
C SER A 171 1.74 -11.76 -4.21
N LEU A 172 0.43 -11.68 -4.39
CA LEU A 172 -0.40 -12.72 -5.01
C LEU A 172 -0.83 -12.31 -6.40
N SER A 173 -1.00 -13.30 -7.29
CA SER A 173 -1.65 -13.01 -8.56
C SER A 173 -3.14 -12.70 -8.35
N PHE A 174 -3.66 -11.80 -9.18
CA PHE A 174 -5.07 -11.42 -9.17
C PHE A 174 -6.01 -12.64 -9.19
N SER A 175 -5.76 -13.56 -10.11
CA SER A 175 -6.59 -14.77 -10.27
C SER A 175 -6.54 -15.69 -9.05
N ALA A 176 -5.35 -15.89 -8.47
CA ALA A 176 -5.21 -16.72 -7.27
C ALA A 176 -5.94 -16.09 -6.08
N ALA A 177 -5.84 -14.77 -5.92
CA ALA A 177 -6.55 -14.06 -4.84
C ALA A 177 -8.06 -14.14 -5.01
N VAL A 178 -8.60 -13.93 -6.23
CA VAL A 178 -10.05 -14.08 -6.50
C VAL A 178 -10.51 -15.49 -6.16
N SER A 179 -9.82 -16.53 -6.69
CA SER A 179 -10.17 -17.93 -6.40
C SER A 179 -10.16 -18.27 -4.91
N TYR A 180 -9.22 -17.69 -4.15
CA TYR A 180 -9.18 -17.87 -2.70
C TYR A 180 -10.41 -17.26 -2.01
N TYR A 181 -10.75 -16.02 -2.33
CA TYR A 181 -11.88 -15.33 -1.68
C TYR A 181 -13.25 -15.90 -2.09
N GLU A 182 -13.35 -16.52 -3.27
CA GLU A 182 -14.57 -17.19 -3.72
C GLU A 182 -14.78 -18.55 -3.06
N SER A 183 -13.71 -19.28 -2.72
CA SER A 183 -13.81 -20.69 -2.34
C SER A 183 -13.36 -21.02 -0.92
N THR A 184 -12.34 -20.36 -0.40
CA THR A 184 -11.62 -20.79 0.81
C THR A 184 -11.68 -19.77 1.95
N ALA A 185 -11.91 -18.51 1.64
CA ALA A 185 -11.81 -17.40 2.59
C ALA A 185 -12.82 -17.51 3.74
N ARG A 186 -12.38 -17.10 4.93
CA ARG A 186 -13.15 -17.19 6.17
C ARG A 186 -13.99 -15.92 6.39
N SER A 187 -15.04 -16.04 7.19
CA SER A 187 -15.97 -14.93 7.47
C SER A 187 -15.30 -13.69 8.07
N TRP A 188 -14.23 -13.84 8.86
CA TRP A 188 -13.51 -12.71 9.44
C TRP A 188 -12.73 -11.90 8.38
N GLU A 189 -12.26 -12.53 7.30
CA GLU A 189 -11.55 -11.84 6.21
C GLU A 189 -12.48 -10.87 5.46
N ARG A 190 -13.77 -11.18 5.40
CA ARG A 190 -14.79 -10.27 4.86
C ARG A 190 -14.79 -8.92 5.57
N ALA A 191 -14.71 -8.94 6.90
CA ALA A 191 -14.70 -7.72 7.71
C ALA A 191 -13.49 -6.83 7.38
N ALA A 192 -12.33 -7.44 7.09
CA ALA A 192 -11.13 -6.71 6.68
C ALA A 192 -11.33 -5.95 5.36
N PHE A 193 -12.14 -6.48 4.44
CA PHE A 193 -12.39 -5.87 3.13
C PHE A 193 -13.47 -4.79 3.10
N ILE A 194 -14.30 -4.64 4.12
CA ILE A 194 -15.39 -3.63 4.14
C ILE A 194 -14.85 -2.22 3.85
N ARG A 195 -13.64 -1.93 4.29
CA ARG A 195 -12.98 -0.63 4.10
C ARG A 195 -11.73 -0.70 3.22
N ALA A 196 -11.52 -1.84 2.54
CA ALA A 196 -10.39 -1.99 1.64
C ALA A 196 -10.52 -1.07 0.44
N ARG A 197 -9.42 -0.46 0.03
CA ARG A 197 -9.32 0.34 -1.21
C ARG A 197 -7.91 0.29 -1.79
N PRO A 198 -7.75 0.52 -3.08
CA PRO A 198 -6.43 0.70 -3.68
C PRO A 198 -5.78 1.97 -3.14
N VAL A 199 -4.51 1.88 -2.76
CA VAL A 199 -3.76 3.00 -2.15
C VAL A 199 -2.46 3.35 -2.90
N ALA A 200 -1.93 2.42 -3.70
CA ALA A 200 -0.76 2.69 -4.54
C ALA A 200 -0.67 1.69 -5.70
N GLY A 201 0.12 2.01 -6.71
CA GLY A 201 0.29 1.22 -7.92
C GLY A 201 -0.84 1.45 -8.93
N ASN A 202 -1.30 0.39 -9.58
CA ASN A 202 -2.42 0.46 -10.54
C ASN A 202 -3.75 0.45 -9.80
N LEU A 203 -4.27 1.64 -9.48
CA LEU A 203 -5.53 1.78 -8.73
C LEU A 203 -6.72 1.15 -9.47
N ALA A 204 -6.76 1.25 -10.80
CA ALA A 204 -7.83 0.64 -11.60
C ALA A 204 -7.85 -0.89 -11.48
N LEU A 205 -6.68 -1.53 -11.43
CA LEU A 205 -6.55 -2.97 -11.17
C LEU A 205 -7.10 -3.33 -9.77
N GLY A 206 -6.84 -2.48 -8.78
CA GLY A 206 -7.35 -2.67 -7.42
C GLY A 206 -8.88 -2.55 -7.34
N GLU A 207 -9.46 -1.55 -8.00
CA GLU A 207 -10.92 -1.42 -8.09
C GLU A 207 -11.56 -2.61 -8.80
N GLN A 208 -10.95 -3.08 -9.88
CA GLN A 208 -11.40 -4.29 -10.59
C GLN A 208 -11.38 -5.52 -9.69
N PHE A 209 -10.31 -5.68 -8.88
CA PHE A 209 -10.21 -6.76 -7.91
C PHE A 209 -11.34 -6.70 -6.86
N LEU A 210 -11.56 -5.55 -6.23
CA LEU A 210 -12.62 -5.38 -5.23
C LEU A 210 -14.00 -5.63 -5.82
N ALA A 211 -14.23 -5.22 -7.06
CA ALA A 211 -15.47 -5.52 -7.78
C ALA A 211 -15.65 -7.04 -8.00
N SER A 212 -14.58 -7.77 -8.37
CA SER A 212 -14.62 -9.22 -8.59
C SER A 212 -14.98 -9.99 -7.33
N ILE A 213 -14.50 -9.58 -6.16
CA ILE A 213 -14.82 -10.23 -4.87
C ILE A 213 -15.99 -9.59 -4.12
N SER A 214 -16.75 -8.70 -4.77
CA SER A 214 -17.86 -7.98 -4.12
C SER A 214 -18.94 -8.92 -3.56
N ALA A 215 -19.23 -10.03 -4.24
CA ALA A 215 -20.15 -11.05 -3.76
C ALA A 215 -19.68 -11.71 -2.46
N PHE A 216 -18.37 -11.89 -2.28
CA PHE A 216 -17.77 -12.36 -1.02
C PHE A 216 -17.91 -11.31 0.07
N ILE A 217 -17.55 -10.05 -0.19
CA ILE A 217 -17.58 -8.95 0.79
C ILE A 217 -19.01 -8.71 1.30
N TRP A 218 -20.00 -8.65 0.40
CA TRP A 218 -21.39 -8.23 0.67
C TRP A 218 -22.38 -9.39 0.70
N ARG A 219 -21.93 -10.61 1.06
CA ARG A 219 -22.79 -11.81 1.15
C ARG A 219 -23.93 -11.56 2.15
N ARG A 220 -25.19 -11.76 1.70
CA ARG A 220 -26.38 -11.52 2.53
C ARG A 220 -26.63 -12.60 3.59
N ASN A 221 -26.13 -13.81 3.37
CA ASN A 221 -26.35 -14.94 4.30
C ASN A 221 -25.08 -15.22 5.09
N PHE A 222 -25.20 -15.31 6.41
CA PHE A 222 -24.17 -15.85 7.27
C PHE A 222 -24.22 -17.37 7.21
N ASP A 223 -23.12 -18.04 6.82
CA ASP A 223 -22.98 -19.46 7.07
C ASP A 223 -22.77 -19.63 8.58
N TYR A 224 -23.77 -20.17 9.27
CA TYR A 224 -23.70 -20.52 10.70
C TYR A 224 -22.98 -21.86 10.95
N THR A 225 -22.33 -22.43 9.96
CA THR A 225 -21.49 -23.63 10.11
C THR A 225 -20.17 -23.19 10.73
N VAL A 226 -20.05 -23.46 12.03
CA VAL A 226 -18.82 -23.36 12.85
C VAL A 226 -17.93 -24.56 12.53
#